data_52c1142ece182164e22f22408aa21b1e
#
_entry.id   52c1142ece182164e22f22408aa21b1e
#
_cell.length_a   1.000
_cell.length_b   1.000
_cell.length_c   1.000
_cell.angle_alpha   90.00
_cell.angle_beta   90.00
_cell.angle_gamma   90.00
#
_symmetry.space_group_name_H-M   'P 1'
#
loop_
_entity.id
_entity.type
_entity.pdbx_description
1 polymer ?
#
loop_
_entity_poly.entity_id
_entity_poly.type
_entity_poly.pdbx_seq_one_letter_code
_entity_poly.pdbx_strand_id
1 'polypeptide(L)'
;MIDIIVDTIIDVLKLIPFLFVAFLLIEVLEHKLTSKNKNIITKSKKFGPIIGSLLGIIPQCGFSVMGTNLYITRIISLGTLFSIYLSTSDEMLPILISEKADIKIILQIILIKILFGIFYGVLIDLTLRKIKKKQDKTNYEICDKENCHCEKGILLSSIKHTLNIVLFLFITTLIINIVFHYVGEDYLSKILLKGTILGPFITSLIGLIPNCGASIILTELYLNNAISLSSLIAGLLTGSGTALIVLFKENKNMKENIFIICLLYSLGVISGLILELLNIII
;
A
#
# COMPACT_ATOMS: atom_id res chain seq x y z
N MET A 1 -2.49 27.34 1.24
CA MET A 1 -3.79 26.83 1.76
C MET A 1 -4.72 26.39 0.64
N ILE A 2 -5.03 27.25 -0.34
CA ILE A 2 -5.90 26.86 -1.47
C ILE A 2 -5.26 25.73 -2.27
N ASP A 3 -3.97 25.82 -2.54
CA ASP A 3 -3.22 24.80 -3.29
C ASP A 3 -3.28 23.43 -2.59
N ILE A 4 -3.11 23.37 -1.27
CA ILE A 4 -3.20 22.12 -0.49
C ILE A 4 -4.59 21.47 -0.63
N ILE A 5 -5.65 22.29 -0.62
CA ILE A 5 -7.02 21.78 -0.78
C ILE A 5 -7.21 21.25 -2.21
N VAL A 6 -6.72 21.97 -3.21
CA VAL A 6 -6.83 21.56 -4.61
C VAL A 6 -6.07 20.26 -4.85
N ASP A 7 -4.83 20.14 -4.36
CA ASP A 7 -4.02 18.92 -4.47
C ASP A 7 -4.71 17.75 -3.78
N THR A 8 -5.22 17.94 -2.56
CA THR A 8 -5.98 16.91 -1.85
C THR A 8 -7.23 16.45 -2.62
N ILE A 9 -7.96 17.40 -3.24
CA ILE A 9 -9.14 17.06 -4.06
C ILE A 9 -8.72 16.22 -5.27
N ILE A 10 -7.64 16.61 -5.96
CA ILE A 10 -7.15 15.89 -7.14
C ILE A 10 -6.73 14.47 -6.77
N ASP A 11 -5.99 14.30 -5.66
CA ASP A 11 -5.53 12.98 -5.20
C ASP A 11 -6.70 12.07 -4.84
N VAL A 12 -7.67 12.58 -4.11
CA VAL A 12 -8.86 11.80 -3.74
C VAL A 12 -9.74 11.48 -4.96
N LEU A 13 -9.87 12.41 -5.92
CA LEU A 13 -10.61 12.15 -7.16
C LEU A 13 -9.98 11.03 -7.99
N LYS A 14 -8.65 10.95 -8.04
CA LYS A 14 -7.94 9.84 -8.71
C LYS A 14 -8.24 8.47 -8.07
N LEU A 15 -8.54 8.42 -6.77
CA LEU A 15 -8.83 7.18 -6.05
C LEU A 15 -10.26 6.66 -6.28
N ILE A 16 -11.23 7.54 -6.58
CA ILE A 16 -12.66 7.18 -6.71
C ILE A 16 -12.91 6.00 -7.65
N PRO A 17 -12.41 5.98 -8.91
CA PRO A 17 -12.71 4.90 -9.84
C PRO A 17 -12.17 3.55 -9.34
N PHE A 18 -11.01 3.53 -8.70
CA PHE A 18 -10.40 2.30 -8.15
C PHE A 18 -11.16 1.78 -6.94
N LEU A 19 -11.54 2.68 -6.03
CA LEU A 19 -12.39 2.33 -4.89
C LEU A 19 -13.74 1.77 -5.34
N PHE A 20 -14.37 2.43 -6.31
CA PHE A 20 -15.65 1.97 -6.85
C PHE A 20 -15.54 0.57 -7.46
N VAL A 21 -14.52 0.33 -8.29
CA VAL A 21 -14.26 -1.00 -8.88
C VAL A 21 -13.96 -2.02 -7.80
N ALA A 22 -13.20 -1.67 -6.76
CA ALA A 22 -12.92 -2.55 -5.64
C ALA A 22 -14.20 -2.98 -4.91
N PHE A 23 -15.06 -2.04 -4.54
CA PHE A 23 -16.31 -2.35 -3.86
C PHE A 23 -17.29 -3.08 -4.76
N LEU A 24 -17.35 -2.74 -6.04
CA LEU A 24 -18.17 -3.47 -7.00
C LEU A 24 -17.71 -4.93 -7.15
N LEU A 25 -16.41 -5.18 -7.19
CA LEU A 25 -15.86 -6.54 -7.22
C LEU A 25 -16.20 -7.31 -5.94
N ILE A 26 -16.09 -6.68 -4.78
CA ILE A 26 -16.41 -7.29 -3.49
C ILE A 26 -17.89 -7.68 -3.47
N GLU A 27 -18.78 -6.77 -3.80
CA GLU A 27 -20.22 -6.97 -3.80
C GLU A 27 -20.63 -8.10 -4.79
N VAL A 28 -20.05 -8.08 -6.00
CA VAL A 28 -20.28 -9.16 -7.00
C VAL A 28 -19.76 -10.50 -6.52
N LEU A 29 -18.60 -10.52 -5.84
CA LEU A 29 -18.02 -11.74 -5.27
C LEU A 29 -18.87 -12.26 -4.11
N GLU A 30 -19.33 -11.41 -3.20
CA GLU A 30 -20.23 -11.79 -2.11
C GLU A 30 -21.53 -12.39 -2.65
N HIS A 31 -22.15 -11.76 -3.66
CA HIS A 31 -23.35 -12.27 -4.30
C HIS A 31 -23.16 -13.60 -5.06
N LYS A 32 -22.00 -13.79 -5.72
CA LYS A 32 -21.71 -15.01 -6.52
C LYS A 32 -21.09 -16.14 -5.71
N LEU A 33 -20.50 -15.86 -4.54
CA LEU A 33 -19.79 -16.85 -3.73
C LEU A 33 -20.69 -17.59 -2.73
N THR A 34 -21.98 -17.64 -2.95
CA THR A 34 -22.86 -18.55 -2.22
C THR A 34 -22.34 -19.99 -2.37
N SER A 35 -21.65 -20.45 -1.35
CA SER A 35 -21.27 -21.84 -0.99
C SER A 35 -20.59 -22.79 -2.02
N LYS A 36 -20.66 -22.57 -3.32
CA LYS A 36 -20.17 -23.56 -4.33
C LYS A 36 -18.73 -23.35 -4.86
N ASN A 37 -18.11 -22.18 -4.69
CA ASN A 37 -16.83 -21.87 -5.35
C ASN A 37 -15.61 -21.69 -4.43
N LYS A 38 -15.56 -22.36 -3.28
CA LYS A 38 -14.39 -22.35 -2.38
C LYS A 38 -13.07 -22.74 -3.09
N ASN A 39 -13.15 -23.54 -4.14
CA ASN A 39 -11.97 -24.03 -4.88
C ASN A 39 -11.28 -22.93 -5.74
N ILE A 40 -12.00 -21.90 -6.18
CA ILE A 40 -11.42 -20.80 -6.96
C ILE A 40 -10.59 -19.89 -6.04
N ILE A 41 -11.11 -19.58 -4.85
CA ILE A 41 -10.42 -18.78 -3.84
C ILE A 41 -9.16 -19.47 -3.34
N THR A 42 -9.18 -20.79 -3.15
CA THR A 42 -8.00 -21.55 -2.72
C THR A 42 -6.92 -21.63 -3.80
N LYS A 43 -7.28 -21.68 -5.08
CA LYS A 43 -6.33 -21.61 -6.21
C LYS A 43 -5.74 -20.23 -6.39
N SER A 44 -6.54 -19.15 -6.28
CA SER A 44 -6.05 -17.77 -6.37
C SER A 44 -5.06 -17.41 -5.26
N LYS A 45 -5.22 -17.96 -4.05
CA LYS A 45 -4.29 -17.75 -2.94
C LYS A 45 -2.87 -18.28 -3.19
N LYS A 46 -2.65 -19.22 -4.12
CA LYS A 46 -1.31 -19.77 -4.41
C LYS A 46 -0.47 -18.83 -5.28
N PHE A 47 -1.09 -18.17 -6.24
CA PHE A 47 -0.44 -17.22 -7.16
C PHE A 47 -0.68 -15.75 -6.74
N GLY A 48 -1.42 -15.53 -5.67
CA GLY A 48 -1.77 -14.21 -5.15
C GLY A 48 -0.57 -13.27 -4.99
N PRO A 49 0.53 -13.68 -4.34
CA PRO A 49 1.70 -12.81 -4.17
C PRO A 49 2.35 -12.36 -5.49
N ILE A 50 2.38 -13.23 -6.52
CA ILE A 50 2.94 -12.89 -7.83
C ILE A 50 2.05 -11.87 -8.54
N ILE A 51 0.75 -12.16 -8.59
CA ILE A 51 -0.23 -11.26 -9.23
C ILE A 51 -0.30 -9.94 -8.47
N GLY A 52 -0.31 -9.99 -7.13
CA GLY A 52 -0.32 -8.81 -6.27
C GLY A 52 0.89 -7.90 -6.50
N SER A 53 2.09 -8.48 -6.61
CA SER A 53 3.30 -7.71 -6.87
C SER A 53 3.29 -7.06 -8.26
N LEU A 54 2.76 -7.73 -9.29
CA LEU A 54 2.64 -7.17 -10.63
C LEU A 54 1.59 -6.04 -10.68
N LEU A 55 0.47 -6.19 -10.00
CA LEU A 55 -0.56 -5.15 -9.92
C LEU A 55 -0.11 -3.92 -9.13
N GLY A 56 0.72 -4.11 -8.10
CA GLY A 56 1.25 -3.01 -7.30
C GLY A 56 2.17 -2.06 -8.07
N ILE A 57 2.75 -2.48 -9.22
CA ILE A 57 3.61 -1.61 -10.06
C ILE A 57 2.83 -0.44 -10.64
N ILE A 58 1.53 -0.60 -10.84
CA ILE A 58 0.69 0.44 -11.42
C ILE A 58 0.74 1.66 -10.50
N PRO A 59 1.19 2.83 -10.98
CA PRO A 59 1.43 4.01 -10.15
C PRO A 59 0.11 4.64 -9.72
N GLN A 60 -0.55 4.02 -8.75
CA GLN A 60 -1.83 4.47 -8.22
C GLN A 60 -2.11 3.88 -6.84
N CYS A 61 -2.27 4.72 -5.82
CA CYS A 61 -2.63 4.32 -4.45
C CYS A 61 -3.93 3.50 -4.38
N GLY A 62 -4.80 3.60 -5.38
CA GLY A 62 -6.05 2.86 -5.46
C GLY A 62 -5.86 1.34 -5.47
N PHE A 63 -4.76 0.82 -6.02
CA PHE A 63 -4.48 -0.62 -6.02
C PHE A 63 -4.13 -1.15 -4.63
N SER A 64 -3.37 -0.39 -3.84
CA SER A 64 -3.06 -0.74 -2.46
C SER A 64 -4.30 -0.67 -1.56
N VAL A 65 -5.16 0.32 -1.77
CA VAL A 65 -6.46 0.42 -1.08
C VAL A 65 -7.40 -0.73 -1.46
N MET A 66 -7.49 -1.07 -2.76
CA MET A 66 -8.24 -2.22 -3.24
C MET A 66 -7.72 -3.52 -2.61
N GLY A 67 -6.40 -3.71 -2.57
CA GLY A 67 -5.76 -4.85 -1.91
C GLY A 67 -6.14 -4.94 -0.43
N THR A 68 -6.17 -3.79 0.27
CA THR A 68 -6.58 -3.72 1.68
C THR A 68 -8.01 -4.21 1.88
N ASN A 69 -8.96 -3.73 1.07
CA ASN A 69 -10.35 -4.14 1.15
C ASN A 69 -10.53 -5.63 0.86
N LEU A 70 -9.85 -6.15 -0.18
CA LEU A 70 -9.85 -7.58 -0.50
C LEU A 70 -9.23 -8.44 0.61
N TYR A 71 -8.25 -7.91 1.35
CA TYR A 71 -7.67 -8.59 2.50
C TYR A 71 -8.62 -8.62 3.69
N ILE A 72 -9.27 -7.50 4.01
CA ILE A 72 -10.21 -7.39 5.12
C ILE A 72 -11.40 -8.35 4.91
N THR A 73 -11.87 -8.47 3.68
CA THR A 73 -12.90 -9.44 3.27
C THR A 73 -12.40 -10.88 3.15
N ARG A 74 -11.11 -11.12 3.45
CA ARG A 74 -10.47 -12.45 3.40
C ARG A 74 -10.46 -13.11 2.00
N ILE A 75 -10.65 -12.33 0.94
CA ILE A 75 -10.56 -12.79 -0.45
C ILE A 75 -9.10 -13.09 -0.80
N ILE A 76 -8.17 -12.20 -0.41
CA ILE A 76 -6.74 -12.41 -0.61
C ILE A 76 -6.04 -12.78 0.72
N SER A 77 -4.83 -13.33 0.59
CA SER A 77 -3.98 -13.69 1.74
C SER A 77 -3.21 -12.47 2.26
N LEU A 78 -2.67 -12.57 3.49
CA LEU A 78 -1.78 -11.55 4.03
C LEU A 78 -0.52 -11.39 3.16
N GLY A 79 0.06 -12.49 2.67
CA GLY A 79 1.21 -12.43 1.78
C GLY A 79 0.91 -11.71 0.46
N THR A 80 -0.30 -11.88 -0.10
CA THR A 80 -0.75 -11.13 -1.27
C THR A 80 -0.88 -9.63 -0.97
N LEU A 81 -1.42 -9.26 0.20
CA LEU A 81 -1.49 -7.87 0.64
C LEU A 81 -0.09 -7.24 0.71
N PHE A 82 0.85 -7.95 1.35
CA PHE A 82 2.24 -7.47 1.44
C PHE A 82 2.91 -7.36 0.08
N SER A 83 2.66 -8.30 -0.84
CA SER A 83 3.16 -8.19 -2.21
C SER A 83 2.68 -6.93 -2.91
N ILE A 84 1.40 -6.56 -2.73
CA ILE A 84 0.84 -5.32 -3.28
C ILE A 84 1.54 -4.12 -2.61
N TYR A 85 1.59 -4.04 -1.28
CA TYR A 85 2.17 -2.91 -0.56
C TYR A 85 3.64 -2.67 -0.92
N LEU A 86 4.46 -3.72 -0.90
CA LEU A 86 5.89 -3.63 -1.16
C LEU A 86 6.20 -3.27 -2.63
N SER A 87 5.33 -3.62 -3.59
CA SER A 87 5.53 -3.30 -4.99
C SER A 87 4.87 -1.99 -5.42
N THR A 88 4.00 -1.40 -4.60
CA THR A 88 3.31 -0.15 -4.91
C THR A 88 4.29 0.96 -5.26
N SER A 89 4.08 1.61 -6.41
CA SER A 89 5.00 2.61 -6.98
C SER A 89 4.42 4.03 -7.01
N ASP A 90 3.26 4.25 -6.45
CA ASP A 90 2.54 5.52 -6.29
C ASP A 90 3.09 6.69 -7.15
N GLU A 91 3.46 7.81 -6.54
CA GLU A 91 3.97 9.01 -7.25
C GLU A 91 5.47 8.92 -7.63
N MET A 92 6.20 7.88 -7.18
CA MET A 92 7.62 7.71 -7.53
C MET A 92 7.83 7.65 -9.04
N LEU A 93 7.04 6.86 -9.76
CA LEU A 93 7.20 6.70 -11.22
C LEU A 93 6.95 8.00 -11.99
N PRO A 94 5.85 8.72 -11.77
CA PRO A 94 5.63 10.03 -12.39
C PRO A 94 6.79 11.00 -12.17
N ILE A 95 7.35 11.05 -10.95
CA ILE A 95 8.46 11.97 -10.63
C ILE A 95 9.72 11.57 -11.36
N LEU A 96 10.14 10.30 -11.30
CA LEU A 96 11.33 9.85 -12.01
C LEU A 96 11.24 10.10 -13.52
N ILE A 97 10.04 10.04 -14.09
CA ILE A 97 9.81 10.33 -15.51
C ILE A 97 9.86 11.84 -15.77
N SER A 98 9.26 12.68 -14.91
CA SER A 98 9.25 14.14 -15.08
C SER A 98 10.65 14.73 -14.96
N GLU A 99 11.46 14.23 -14.03
CA GLU A 99 12.84 14.62 -13.81
C GLU A 99 13.83 13.97 -14.81
N LYS A 100 13.30 13.24 -15.80
CA LYS A 100 14.09 12.59 -16.86
C LYS A 100 15.19 11.67 -16.31
N ALA A 101 14.93 10.98 -15.21
CA ALA A 101 15.85 10.00 -14.65
C ALA A 101 16.17 8.89 -15.69
N ASP A 102 17.35 8.30 -15.60
CA ASP A 102 17.73 7.23 -16.53
C ASP A 102 16.74 6.06 -16.44
N ILE A 103 16.24 5.65 -17.60
CA ILE A 103 15.32 4.51 -17.74
C ILE A 103 15.86 3.25 -17.07
N LYS A 104 17.18 3.06 -17.04
CA LYS A 104 17.82 1.92 -16.37
C LYS A 104 17.55 1.97 -14.86
N ILE A 105 17.67 3.14 -14.24
CA ILE A 105 17.43 3.33 -12.81
C ILE A 105 15.96 3.05 -12.49
N ILE A 106 15.05 3.56 -13.31
CA ILE A 106 13.60 3.33 -13.14
C ILE A 106 13.29 1.83 -13.17
N LEU A 107 13.78 1.13 -14.21
CA LEU A 107 13.56 -0.30 -14.38
C LEU A 107 14.18 -1.12 -13.22
N GLN A 108 15.34 -0.73 -12.73
CA GLN A 108 16.00 -1.40 -11.61
C GLN A 108 15.20 -1.24 -10.33
N ILE A 109 14.72 -0.03 -10.00
CA ILE A 109 13.88 0.20 -8.81
C ILE A 109 12.61 -0.65 -8.89
N ILE A 110 11.92 -0.64 -10.03
CA ILE A 110 10.72 -1.44 -10.24
C ILE A 110 11.01 -2.94 -10.06
N LEU A 111 12.08 -3.44 -10.69
CA LEU A 111 12.46 -4.85 -10.60
C LEU A 111 12.75 -5.27 -9.16
N ILE A 112 13.50 -4.45 -8.43
CA ILE A 112 13.82 -4.69 -7.02
C ILE A 112 12.53 -4.76 -6.18
N LYS A 113 11.60 -3.83 -6.37
CA LYS A 113 10.31 -3.81 -5.66
C LYS A 113 9.46 -5.05 -5.97
N ILE A 114 9.40 -5.48 -7.22
CA ILE A 114 8.71 -6.71 -7.63
C ILE A 114 9.33 -7.93 -6.93
N LEU A 115 10.64 -8.05 -6.99
CA LEU A 115 11.35 -9.20 -6.41
C LEU A 115 11.13 -9.29 -4.89
N PHE A 116 11.27 -8.18 -4.17
CA PHE A 116 10.99 -8.15 -2.74
C PHE A 116 9.50 -8.39 -2.45
N GLY A 117 8.59 -7.82 -3.24
CA GLY A 117 7.16 -8.03 -3.11
C GLY A 117 6.77 -9.51 -3.26
N ILE A 118 7.27 -10.19 -4.29
CA ILE A 118 7.03 -11.62 -4.50
C ILE A 118 7.68 -12.44 -3.38
N PHE A 119 8.96 -12.18 -3.09
CA PHE A 119 9.72 -12.95 -2.10
C PHE A 119 9.06 -12.91 -0.72
N TYR A 120 8.81 -11.72 -0.19
CA TYR A 120 8.19 -11.58 1.13
C TYR A 120 6.73 -12.03 1.13
N GLY A 121 5.97 -11.77 0.07
CA GLY A 121 4.60 -12.24 -0.02
C GLY A 121 4.48 -13.75 0.03
N VAL A 122 5.33 -14.46 -0.72
CA VAL A 122 5.39 -15.93 -0.69
C VAL A 122 5.88 -16.41 0.68
N LEU A 123 6.90 -15.79 1.25
CA LEU A 123 7.45 -16.16 2.56
C LEU A 123 6.39 -16.04 3.67
N ILE A 124 5.64 -14.95 3.68
CA ILE A 124 4.56 -14.70 4.65
C ILE A 124 3.46 -15.75 4.49
N ASP A 125 3.04 -16.04 3.26
CA ASP A 125 2.01 -17.06 3.02
C ASP A 125 2.46 -18.47 3.42
N LEU A 126 3.73 -18.82 3.21
CA LEU A 126 4.27 -20.10 3.61
C LEU A 126 4.36 -20.25 5.13
N THR A 127 4.80 -19.17 5.82
CA THR A 127 4.93 -19.18 7.28
C THR A 127 3.56 -19.22 7.97
N LEU A 128 2.61 -18.41 7.49
CA LEU A 128 1.27 -18.35 8.08
C LEU A 128 0.39 -19.56 7.76
N ARG A 129 0.61 -20.24 6.62
CA ARG A 129 -0.08 -21.51 6.34
C ARG A 129 0.21 -22.59 7.39
N LYS A 130 1.43 -22.61 7.94
CA LYS A 130 1.79 -23.52 9.03
C LYS A 130 1.04 -23.21 10.33
N ILE A 131 0.74 -21.93 10.57
CA ILE A 131 0.08 -21.47 11.81
C ILE A 131 -1.45 -21.56 11.69
N LYS A 132 -2.03 -21.24 10.54
CA LYS A 132 -3.49 -21.17 10.31
C LYS A 132 -4.23 -22.48 10.12
N LYS A 133 -3.59 -23.64 10.21
CA LYS A 133 -4.32 -24.93 10.22
C LYS A 133 -5.36 -25.05 11.36
N LYS A 134 -5.46 -24.02 12.25
CA LYS A 134 -6.28 -24.02 13.46
C LYS A 134 -7.38 -22.94 13.54
N GLN A 135 -7.52 -22.05 12.55
CA GLN A 135 -8.43 -20.88 12.68
C GLN A 135 -9.24 -20.55 11.42
N ASP A 136 -9.89 -21.56 10.82
CA ASP A 136 -10.90 -21.30 9.79
C ASP A 136 -12.28 -21.28 10.42
N LYS A 137 -12.77 -20.09 10.79
CA LYS A 137 -14.21 -19.75 10.90
C LYS A 137 -14.39 -18.32 11.40
N THR A 138 -14.18 -17.34 10.57
CA THR A 138 -14.84 -16.03 10.74
C THR A 138 -15.25 -15.55 9.36
N ASN A 139 -16.51 -15.74 9.03
CA ASN A 139 -17.14 -15.07 7.90
C ASN A 139 -17.21 -13.59 8.27
N TYR A 140 -16.41 -12.75 7.62
CA TYR A 140 -16.55 -11.31 7.69
C TYR A 140 -17.41 -10.87 6.51
N GLU A 141 -18.68 -10.62 6.79
CA GLU A 141 -19.60 -9.97 5.85
C GLU A 141 -19.52 -8.46 6.11
N ILE A 142 -19.14 -7.67 5.09
CA ILE A 142 -19.07 -6.20 5.20
C ILE A 142 -20.48 -5.64 5.39
N CYS A 143 -21.46 -6.24 4.78
CA CYS A 143 -22.87 -5.84 4.86
C CYS A 143 -23.44 -5.87 6.28
N ASP A 144 -22.98 -6.81 7.15
CA ASP A 144 -23.42 -6.90 8.53
C ASP A 144 -22.89 -5.76 9.41
N LYS A 145 -21.78 -5.13 9.01
CA LYS A 145 -21.13 -4.08 9.81
C LYS A 145 -21.72 -2.70 9.61
N GLU A 146 -22.24 -2.39 8.42
CA GLU A 146 -22.70 -1.04 8.07
C GLU A 146 -24.23 -0.91 8.02
N ASN A 147 -25.01 -1.92 8.47
CA ASN A 147 -26.49 -1.93 8.36
C ASN A 147 -26.96 -1.61 6.94
N CYS A 148 -26.21 -2.07 5.94
CA CYS A 148 -26.59 -1.88 4.56
C CYS A 148 -27.72 -2.85 4.22
N HIS A 149 -28.88 -2.31 3.87
CA HIS A 149 -29.96 -3.09 3.27
C HIS A 149 -29.55 -3.42 1.84
N CYS A 150 -28.81 -4.53 1.65
CA CYS A 150 -28.34 -5.02 0.33
C CYS A 150 -29.49 -5.33 -0.64
N GLU A 151 -30.74 -5.23 -0.19
CA GLU A 151 -31.94 -5.39 -0.99
C GLU A 151 -32.10 -4.34 -2.11
N LYS A 152 -31.34 -3.22 -2.08
CA LYS A 152 -31.48 -2.11 -3.05
C LYS A 152 -30.55 -2.20 -4.27
N GLY A 153 -29.78 -3.27 -4.44
CA GLY A 153 -28.95 -3.51 -5.62
C GLY A 153 -27.45 -3.26 -5.41
N ILE A 154 -26.63 -4.10 -6.06
CA ILE A 154 -25.15 -4.13 -5.98
C ILE A 154 -24.51 -2.76 -6.24
N LEU A 155 -24.99 -2.03 -7.26
CA LEU A 155 -24.44 -0.73 -7.66
C LEU A 155 -24.63 0.34 -6.57
N LEU A 156 -25.80 0.40 -5.95
CA LEU A 156 -26.10 1.43 -4.96
C LEU A 156 -25.31 1.21 -3.66
N SER A 157 -25.13 -0.05 -3.28
CA SER A 157 -24.28 -0.44 -2.13
C SER A 157 -22.82 -0.04 -2.39
N SER A 158 -22.27 -0.40 -3.55
CA SER A 158 -20.90 -0.05 -3.93
C SER A 158 -20.65 1.46 -3.95
N ILE A 159 -21.59 2.27 -4.46
CA ILE A 159 -21.51 3.74 -4.46
C ILE A 159 -21.49 4.28 -3.03
N LYS A 160 -22.37 3.79 -2.16
CA LYS A 160 -22.45 4.25 -0.77
C LYS A 160 -21.17 3.96 0.00
N HIS A 161 -20.61 2.74 -0.14
CA HIS A 161 -19.33 2.37 0.45
C HIS A 161 -18.18 3.23 -0.07
N THR A 162 -18.13 3.45 -1.39
CA THR A 162 -17.13 4.32 -2.01
C THR A 162 -17.19 5.73 -1.45
N LEU A 163 -18.37 6.34 -1.40
CA LEU A 163 -18.54 7.72 -0.89
C LEU A 163 -18.13 7.84 0.58
N ASN A 164 -18.46 6.86 1.41
CA ASN A 164 -18.10 6.89 2.83
C ASN A 164 -16.58 6.82 3.03
N ILE A 165 -15.88 5.99 2.26
CA ILE A 165 -14.41 5.91 2.32
C ILE A 165 -13.77 7.16 1.72
N VAL A 166 -14.27 7.67 0.59
CA VAL A 166 -13.77 8.87 -0.08
C VAL A 166 -13.82 10.08 0.86
N LEU A 167 -14.95 10.28 1.55
CA LEU A 167 -15.07 11.37 2.51
C LEU A 167 -14.05 11.27 3.67
N PHE A 168 -13.89 10.06 4.19
CA PHE A 168 -12.91 9.81 5.24
C PHE A 168 -11.47 10.02 4.76
N LEU A 169 -11.13 9.52 3.57
CA LEU A 169 -9.80 9.72 2.97
C LEU A 169 -9.53 11.20 2.70
N PHE A 170 -10.52 11.95 2.21
CA PHE A 170 -10.37 13.37 1.97
C PHE A 170 -9.99 14.13 3.25
N ILE A 171 -10.70 13.89 4.35
CA ILE A 171 -10.42 14.56 5.63
C ILE A 171 -9.03 14.16 6.15
N THR A 172 -8.69 12.88 6.14
CA THR A 172 -7.41 12.40 6.68
C THR A 172 -6.23 12.86 5.82
N THR A 173 -6.33 12.79 4.50
CA THR A 173 -5.29 13.26 3.58
C THR A 173 -5.11 14.78 3.69
N LEU A 174 -6.19 15.54 3.83
CA LEU A 174 -6.12 16.99 4.03
C LEU A 174 -5.34 17.34 5.33
N ILE A 175 -5.63 16.64 6.42
CA ILE A 175 -4.91 16.87 7.70
C ILE A 175 -3.41 16.56 7.51
N ILE A 176 -3.09 15.45 6.86
CA ILE A 176 -1.70 15.04 6.63
C ILE A 176 -0.98 16.05 5.72
N ASN A 177 -1.59 16.50 4.62
CA ASN A 177 -1.02 17.49 3.71
C ASN A 177 -0.75 18.84 4.42
N ILE A 178 -1.66 19.26 5.31
CA ILE A 178 -1.43 20.44 6.14
C ILE A 178 -0.21 20.25 7.05
N VAL A 179 -0.10 19.12 7.71
CA VAL A 179 1.05 18.83 8.58
C VAL A 179 2.35 18.83 7.79
N PHE A 180 2.40 18.19 6.61
CA PHE A 180 3.59 18.21 5.75
C PHE A 180 3.99 19.62 5.30
N HIS A 181 3.02 20.45 4.94
CA HIS A 181 3.28 21.84 4.54
C HIS A 181 3.94 22.66 5.66
N TYR A 182 3.57 22.41 6.94
CA TYR A 182 4.17 23.12 8.06
C TYR A 182 5.51 22.54 8.52
N VAL A 183 5.73 21.22 8.38
CA VAL A 183 7.00 20.57 8.77
C VAL A 183 8.12 20.94 7.79
N GLY A 184 7.82 21.15 6.50
CA GLY A 184 8.76 21.55 5.46
C GLY A 184 9.73 20.43 5.05
N GLU A 185 10.10 20.42 3.78
CA GLU A 185 11.03 19.45 3.19
C GLU A 185 12.46 19.62 3.73
N ASP A 186 12.86 20.84 4.08
CA ASP A 186 14.18 21.16 4.61
C ASP A 186 14.51 20.48 5.96
N TYR A 187 13.48 20.18 6.76
CA TYR A 187 13.69 19.49 8.03
C TYR A 187 13.97 18.00 7.83
N LEU A 188 13.31 17.38 6.87
CA LEU A 188 13.50 15.96 6.54
C LEU A 188 14.88 15.72 5.90
N SER A 189 15.33 16.61 5.02
CA SER A 189 16.64 16.50 4.37
C SER A 189 17.82 16.58 5.37
N LYS A 190 17.67 17.37 6.44
CA LYS A 190 18.71 17.51 7.49
C LYS A 190 18.84 16.27 8.39
N ILE A 191 17.77 15.50 8.55
CA ILE A 191 17.76 14.28 9.39
C ILE A 191 18.31 13.09 8.60
N LEU A 192 18.19 13.10 7.28
CA LEU A 192 18.61 12.04 6.38
C LEU A 192 20.08 12.25 5.97
N LEU A 193 21.03 11.80 6.81
CA LEU A 193 22.46 11.84 6.50
C LEU A 193 22.79 10.77 5.44
N LYS A 194 23.39 11.22 4.32
CA LYS A 194 23.86 10.35 3.23
C LYS A 194 24.89 9.32 3.75
N GLY A 195 24.68 8.04 3.38
CA GLY A 195 25.65 6.98 3.65
C GLY A 195 25.68 6.45 5.08
N THR A 196 24.66 6.70 5.87
CA THR A 196 24.57 6.18 7.23
C THR A 196 23.71 4.91 7.23
N ILE A 197 24.15 3.86 7.93
CA ILE A 197 23.37 2.61 8.17
C ILE A 197 21.98 2.92 8.73
N LEU A 198 21.81 4.08 9.34
CA LEU A 198 20.51 4.58 9.84
C LEU A 198 19.55 5.04 8.72
N GLY A 199 20.05 5.29 7.50
CA GLY A 199 19.23 5.74 6.37
C GLY A 199 17.99 4.88 6.15
N PRO A 200 18.12 3.55 5.93
CA PRO A 200 16.98 2.66 5.73
C PRO A 200 15.97 2.64 6.89
N PHE A 201 16.41 2.86 8.14
CA PHE A 201 15.50 2.93 9.29
C PHE A 201 14.62 4.18 9.23
N ILE A 202 15.22 5.33 8.97
CA ILE A 202 14.53 6.62 8.94
C ILE A 202 13.61 6.69 7.72
N THR A 203 14.11 6.31 6.54
CA THR A 203 13.29 6.34 5.31
C THR A 203 12.12 5.37 5.36
N SER A 204 12.30 4.18 5.95
CA SER A 204 11.19 3.24 6.18
C SER A 204 10.13 3.82 7.11
N LEU A 205 10.52 4.61 8.12
CA LEU A 205 9.57 5.28 9.00
C LEU A 205 8.80 6.39 8.26
N ILE A 206 9.49 7.16 7.41
CA ILE A 206 8.87 8.18 6.55
C ILE A 206 7.89 7.51 5.57
N GLY A 207 8.29 6.41 4.95
CA GLY A 207 7.44 5.66 4.03
C GLY A 207 6.14 5.13 4.66
N LEU A 208 6.12 4.88 5.97
CA LEU A 208 4.90 4.48 6.69
C LEU A 208 3.89 5.61 6.84
N ILE A 209 4.28 6.86 6.58
CA ILE A 209 3.33 7.97 6.61
C ILE A 209 2.30 7.74 5.51
N PRO A 210 1.01 7.64 5.84
CA PRO A 210 0.00 7.21 4.88
C PRO A 210 -0.41 8.34 3.93
N ASN A 211 0.56 8.83 3.16
CA ASN A 211 0.38 9.87 2.15
C ASN A 211 1.32 9.62 0.96
N CYS A 212 0.88 9.98 -0.24
CA CYS A 212 1.70 9.93 -1.46
C CYS A 212 2.91 10.88 -1.38
N GLY A 213 2.82 11.98 -0.62
CA GLY A 213 3.91 12.93 -0.39
C GLY A 213 5.18 12.30 0.18
N ALA A 214 5.06 11.22 0.97
CA ALA A 214 6.24 10.51 1.48
C ALA A 214 7.10 9.91 0.35
N SER A 215 6.46 9.30 -0.66
CA SER A 215 7.18 8.73 -1.82
C SER A 215 7.77 9.83 -2.71
N ILE A 216 7.10 10.98 -2.83
CA ILE A 216 7.59 12.16 -3.54
C ILE A 216 8.90 12.63 -2.92
N ILE A 217 8.86 12.97 -1.63
CA ILE A 217 10.02 13.48 -0.88
C ILE A 217 11.19 12.51 -0.95
N LEU A 218 10.97 11.21 -0.72
CA LEU A 218 12.03 10.22 -0.79
C LEU A 218 12.65 10.13 -2.18
N THR A 219 11.85 10.25 -3.23
CA THR A 219 12.33 10.22 -4.62
C THR A 219 13.14 11.46 -4.96
N GLU A 220 12.69 12.65 -4.56
CA GLU A 220 13.41 13.91 -4.75
C GLU A 220 14.73 13.92 -3.98
N LEU A 221 14.75 13.47 -2.72
CA LEU A 221 15.98 13.36 -1.93
C LEU A 221 17.00 12.42 -2.58
N TYR A 222 16.54 11.35 -3.23
CA TYR A 222 17.42 10.46 -3.98
C TYR A 222 17.98 11.13 -5.24
N LEU A 223 17.13 11.80 -6.02
CA LEU A 223 17.56 12.52 -7.23
C LEU A 223 18.55 13.64 -6.89
N ASN A 224 18.36 14.31 -5.78
CA ASN A 224 19.28 15.32 -5.24
C ASN A 224 20.51 14.73 -4.56
N ASN A 225 20.73 13.41 -4.65
CA ASN A 225 21.84 12.71 -4.00
C ASN A 225 21.93 12.90 -2.47
N ALA A 226 20.82 13.21 -1.81
CA ALA A 226 20.76 13.35 -0.35
C ALA A 226 20.64 12.00 0.37
N ILE A 227 20.06 10.98 -0.26
CA ILE A 227 19.95 9.62 0.27
C ILE A 227 20.52 8.59 -0.70
N SER A 228 20.86 7.40 -0.17
CA SER A 228 21.31 6.26 -0.98
C SER A 228 20.13 5.53 -1.62
N LEU A 229 20.40 4.73 -2.67
CA LEU A 229 19.40 3.88 -3.28
C LEU A 229 18.79 2.88 -2.28
N SER A 230 19.59 2.31 -1.40
CA SER A 230 19.15 1.42 -0.34
C SER A 230 18.14 2.07 0.61
N SER A 231 18.40 3.33 0.98
CA SER A 231 17.50 4.15 1.78
C SER A 231 16.22 4.48 1.03
N LEU A 232 16.31 4.85 -0.25
CA LEU A 232 15.15 5.08 -1.10
C LEU A 232 14.26 3.83 -1.16
N ILE A 233 14.85 2.67 -1.50
CA ILE A 233 14.11 1.42 -1.61
C ILE A 233 13.45 1.04 -0.28
N ALA A 234 14.15 1.19 0.85
CA ALA A 234 13.60 0.91 2.17
C ALA A 234 12.32 1.71 2.43
N GLY A 235 12.36 3.00 2.16
CA GLY A 235 11.20 3.89 2.32
C GLY A 235 10.07 3.61 1.34
N LEU A 236 10.40 3.36 0.07
CA LEU A 236 9.40 3.03 -0.96
C LEU A 236 8.74 1.65 -0.76
N LEU A 237 9.42 0.69 -0.14
CA LEU A 237 8.84 -0.60 0.21
C LEU A 237 7.82 -0.49 1.34
N THR A 238 8.01 0.45 2.27
CA THR A 238 7.04 0.70 3.34
C THR A 238 5.92 1.63 2.93
N GLY A 239 6.08 2.37 1.83
CA GLY A 239 5.12 3.30 1.29
C GLY A 239 3.91 2.60 0.67
N SER A 240 2.87 2.38 1.48
CA SER A 240 1.60 1.83 1.04
C SER A 240 0.53 2.90 0.78
N GLY A 241 0.92 4.17 0.82
CA GLY A 241 0.03 5.31 0.60
C GLY A 241 -1.16 5.32 1.57
N THR A 242 -2.31 5.75 1.09
CA THR A 242 -3.55 5.84 1.89
C THR A 242 -4.14 4.49 2.31
N ALA A 243 -3.58 3.37 1.85
CA ALA A 243 -4.07 2.03 2.16
C ALA A 243 -4.01 1.68 3.67
N LEU A 244 -3.01 2.20 4.40
CA LEU A 244 -2.94 2.02 5.85
C LEU A 244 -4.09 2.71 6.57
N ILE A 245 -4.50 3.89 6.11
CA ILE A 245 -5.66 4.61 6.69
C ILE A 245 -6.91 3.75 6.54
N VAL A 246 -7.13 3.18 5.36
CA VAL A 246 -8.27 2.29 5.10
C VAL A 246 -8.19 1.02 5.95
N LEU A 247 -6.99 0.46 6.14
CA LEU A 247 -6.79 -0.70 7.01
C LEU A 247 -7.26 -0.40 8.43
N PHE A 248 -6.90 0.75 9.01
CA PHE A 248 -7.33 1.12 10.36
C PHE A 248 -8.81 1.44 10.45
N LYS A 249 -9.39 2.02 9.42
CA LYS A 249 -10.82 2.33 9.38
C LYS A 249 -11.67 1.06 9.35
N GLU A 250 -11.34 0.15 8.44
CA GLU A 250 -12.18 -1.00 8.12
C GLU A 250 -11.87 -2.23 8.99
N ASN A 251 -10.60 -2.46 9.38
CA ASN A 251 -10.25 -3.59 10.22
C ASN A 251 -10.29 -3.21 11.70
N LYS A 252 -11.30 -3.70 12.40
CA LYS A 252 -11.48 -3.46 13.86
C LYS A 252 -10.43 -4.16 14.73
N ASN A 253 -9.64 -5.07 14.19
CA ASN A 253 -8.61 -5.79 14.95
C ASN A 253 -7.31 -4.98 15.05
N MET A 254 -7.20 -4.12 16.04
CA MET A 254 -6.02 -3.26 16.25
C MET A 254 -4.72 -4.04 16.39
N LYS A 255 -4.74 -5.25 16.97
CA LYS A 255 -3.54 -6.09 17.08
C LYS A 255 -3.03 -6.55 15.72
N GLU A 256 -3.94 -6.92 14.81
CA GLU A 256 -3.61 -7.29 13.43
C GLU A 256 -3.08 -6.08 12.66
N ASN A 257 -3.67 -4.90 12.82
CA ASN A 257 -3.23 -3.66 12.17
C ASN A 257 -1.81 -3.29 12.60
N ILE A 258 -1.54 -3.27 13.91
CA ILE A 258 -0.21 -2.97 14.45
C ILE A 258 0.81 -4.02 13.97
N PHE A 259 0.45 -5.30 13.96
CA PHE A 259 1.31 -6.36 13.44
C PHE A 259 1.68 -6.13 11.97
N ILE A 260 0.70 -5.75 11.14
CA ILE A 260 0.93 -5.45 9.71
C ILE A 260 1.92 -4.30 9.55
N ILE A 261 1.76 -3.20 10.30
CA ILE A 261 2.67 -2.05 10.23
C ILE A 261 4.08 -2.43 10.71
N CYS A 262 4.20 -3.08 11.86
CA CYS A 262 5.50 -3.48 12.39
C CYS A 262 6.22 -4.44 11.41
N LEU A 263 5.49 -5.35 10.81
CA LEU A 263 6.04 -6.27 9.82
C LEU A 263 6.46 -5.52 8.56
N LEU A 264 5.62 -4.60 8.05
CA LEU A 264 5.93 -3.79 6.87
C LEU A 264 7.20 -2.96 7.09
N TYR A 265 7.30 -2.27 8.23
CA TYR A 265 8.49 -1.53 8.64
C TYR A 265 9.74 -2.42 8.67
N SER A 266 9.64 -3.57 9.34
CA SER A 266 10.78 -4.49 9.47
C SER A 266 11.26 -5.00 8.11
N LEU A 267 10.33 -5.34 7.20
CA LEU A 267 10.67 -5.80 5.86
C LEU A 267 11.33 -4.69 5.03
N GLY A 268 10.86 -3.45 5.12
CA GLY A 268 11.48 -2.31 4.46
C GLY A 268 12.92 -2.09 4.93
N VAL A 269 13.13 -2.03 6.25
CA VAL A 269 14.47 -1.87 6.85
C VAL A 269 15.40 -3.01 6.44
N ILE A 270 14.96 -4.26 6.57
CA ILE A 270 15.77 -5.44 6.20
C ILE A 270 16.15 -5.38 4.72
N SER A 271 15.23 -5.02 3.83
CA SER A 271 15.52 -4.90 2.40
C SER A 271 16.54 -3.80 2.11
N GLY A 272 16.39 -2.63 2.75
CA GLY A 272 17.36 -1.55 2.63
C GLY A 272 18.76 -1.96 3.11
N LEU A 273 18.86 -2.61 4.27
CA LEU A 273 20.13 -3.11 4.79
C LEU A 273 20.76 -4.17 3.89
N ILE A 274 19.97 -5.07 3.31
CA ILE A 274 20.47 -6.06 2.34
C ILE A 274 21.08 -5.36 1.12
N LEU A 275 20.40 -4.34 0.58
CA LEU A 275 20.90 -3.57 -0.57
C LEU A 275 22.16 -2.78 -0.22
N GLU A 276 22.26 -2.23 0.99
CA GLU A 276 23.44 -1.53 1.48
C GLU A 276 24.64 -2.49 1.58
N LEU A 277 24.43 -3.68 2.16
CA LEU A 277 25.47 -4.71 2.29
C LEU A 277 25.94 -5.26 0.93
N LEU A 278 25.06 -5.35 -0.04
CA LEU A 278 25.39 -5.79 -1.39
C LEU A 278 26.13 -4.73 -2.21
N ASN A 279 26.35 -3.53 -1.65
CA ASN A 279 26.99 -2.40 -2.33
C ASN A 279 26.42 -2.17 -3.73
N ILE A 280 25.10 -2.31 -3.90
CA ILE A 280 24.45 -2.02 -5.17
C ILE A 280 24.45 -0.50 -5.31
N ILE A 281 25.57 0.03 -5.74
CA ILE A 281 25.76 1.41 -6.16
C ILE A 281 25.35 1.45 -7.64
N ILE A 282 24.32 2.19 -7.92
CA ILE A 282 23.90 2.52 -9.29
C ILE A 282 24.24 3.97 -9.55
#